data_e431e1b15619fa7d1b4351e1f25f3cc6
#
_entry.id   e431e1b15619fa7d1b4351e1f25f3cc6
#
_cell.length_a   1.000
_cell.length_b   1.000
_cell.length_c   1.000
_cell.angle_alpha   90.00
_cell.angle_beta   90.00
_cell.angle_gamma   90.00
#
_symmetry.space_group_name_H-M   'P 1'
#
loop_
_entity.id
_entity.type
_entity.pdbx_description
1 polymer ?
#
loop_
_entity_poly.entity_id
_entity_poly.type
_entity_poly.pdbx_seq_one_letter_code
_entity_poly.pdbx_strand_id
1 'polypeptide(L)'
;MVVLTTAGVQYQDLDGNPIEKEPRLVTQEEVLVDKAGYQHFMLKEIMEQPQAVASAMRERVNFETRQVVFPDFPLTSQEIADLERVVLIGCGTSLNAALVGRYLVERYGGLPAEAESASEYRYRDPFIGPNTLVVSIGQSGETADTVAAMQMVKDKGGRLITICNTEGSQASRIADGSLYMRSGIEVG
;
A
#
# COMPACT_ATOMS: atom_id res chain seq x y z
N MET A 1 11.16 21.18 3.33
CA MET A 1 10.89 21.48 4.77
C MET A 1 9.59 22.27 4.87
N VAL A 2 8.84 22.09 5.95
CA VAL A 2 7.62 22.88 6.20
C VAL A 2 7.82 23.61 7.53
N VAL A 3 7.56 24.91 7.55
CA VAL A 3 7.63 25.73 8.76
C VAL A 3 6.21 26.20 9.11
N LEU A 4 5.73 25.80 10.27
CA LEU A 4 4.43 26.21 10.80
C LEU A 4 4.62 27.37 11.80
N THR A 5 3.95 28.46 11.56
CA THR A 5 3.94 29.62 12.44
C THR A 5 2.51 30.04 12.73
N THR A 6 2.31 30.93 13.70
CA THR A 6 1.00 31.54 13.96
C THR A 6 0.50 32.40 12.79
N ALA A 7 1.38 32.78 11.87
CA ALA A 7 1.04 33.56 10.67
C ALA A 7 0.73 32.68 9.45
N GLY A 8 0.97 31.36 9.52
CA GLY A 8 0.68 30.43 8.43
C GLY A 8 1.76 29.37 8.21
N VAL A 9 1.66 28.70 7.05
CA VAL A 9 2.53 27.63 6.60
C VAL A 9 3.49 28.16 5.54
N GLN A 10 4.77 27.86 5.71
CA GLN A 10 5.80 28.18 4.72
C GLN A 10 6.49 26.89 4.25
N TYR A 11 6.68 26.75 2.94
CA TYR A 11 7.37 25.64 2.33
C TYR A 11 8.75 26.07 1.86
N GLN A 12 9.76 25.27 2.11
CA GLN A 12 11.14 25.51 1.70
C GLN A 12 11.76 24.23 1.16
N ASP A 13 12.68 24.35 0.18
CA ASP A 13 13.52 23.24 -0.24
C ASP A 13 14.58 22.89 0.84
N LEU A 14 15.49 21.96 0.52
CA LEU A 14 16.55 21.55 1.45
C LEU A 14 17.63 22.64 1.61
N ASP A 15 17.71 23.57 0.67
CA ASP A 15 18.66 24.69 0.68
C ASP A 15 18.07 25.93 1.37
N GLY A 16 16.80 25.85 1.80
CA GLY A 16 16.10 26.92 2.52
C GLY A 16 15.39 27.94 1.61
N ASN A 17 15.34 27.71 0.30
CA ASN A 17 14.62 28.59 -0.60
C ASN A 17 13.11 28.38 -0.48
N PRO A 18 12.29 29.45 -0.53
CA PRO A 18 10.84 29.30 -0.47
C PRO A 18 10.29 28.56 -1.70
N ILE A 19 9.35 27.68 -1.46
CA ILE A 19 8.62 26.94 -2.50
C ILE A 19 7.13 27.30 -2.38
N GLU A 20 6.50 27.63 -3.49
CA GLU A 20 5.04 27.74 -3.54
C GLU A 20 4.41 26.35 -3.73
N LYS A 21 3.45 26.01 -2.86
CA LYS A 21 2.62 24.82 -2.99
C LYS A 21 1.16 25.21 -2.83
N GLU A 22 0.34 24.76 -3.75
CA GLU A 22 -1.11 24.87 -3.60
C GLU A 22 -1.59 23.82 -2.58
N PRO A 23 -2.26 24.26 -1.50
CA PRO A 23 -2.84 23.33 -0.54
C PRO A 23 -3.97 22.55 -1.21
N ARG A 24 -3.91 21.22 -1.13
CA ARG A 24 -5.02 20.34 -1.51
C ARG A 24 -5.93 20.16 -0.31
N LEU A 25 -7.22 20.48 -0.48
CA LEU A 25 -8.20 20.16 0.54
C LEU A 25 -8.34 18.63 0.65
N VAL A 26 -7.92 18.09 1.77
CA VAL A 26 -8.19 16.69 2.11
C VAL A 26 -9.53 16.70 2.81
N THR A 27 -10.59 16.31 2.08
CA THR A 27 -11.89 16.01 2.68
C THR A 27 -11.81 14.65 3.37
N GLN A 28 -11.09 14.59 4.47
CA GLN A 28 -11.35 13.56 5.45
C GLN A 28 -12.60 14.02 6.21
N GLU A 29 -13.66 13.23 6.17
CA GLU A 29 -14.63 13.27 7.25
C GLU A 29 -13.82 13.24 8.54
N GLU A 30 -14.12 14.12 9.49
CA GLU A 30 -13.49 14.08 10.80
C GLU A 30 -13.86 12.74 11.44
N VAL A 31 -13.08 11.72 11.14
CA VAL A 31 -13.23 10.41 11.74
C VAL A 31 -12.72 10.60 13.16
N LEU A 32 -13.65 10.86 14.07
CA LEU A 32 -13.36 10.85 15.49
C LEU A 32 -12.70 9.52 15.83
N VAL A 33 -11.43 9.57 16.16
CA VAL A 33 -10.70 8.42 16.68
C VAL A 33 -11.24 8.13 18.07
N ASP A 34 -12.34 7.38 18.11
CA ASP A 34 -13.04 7.02 19.33
C ASP A 34 -12.97 5.50 19.54
N LYS A 35 -12.85 5.10 20.80
CA LYS A 35 -12.87 3.68 21.18
C LYS A 35 -14.25 3.03 21.03
N ALA A 36 -15.32 3.80 20.75
CA ALA A 36 -16.68 3.32 20.58
C ALA A 36 -17.17 2.41 21.74
N GLY A 37 -16.79 2.75 22.97
CA GLY A 37 -17.14 1.99 24.18
C GLY A 37 -16.23 0.79 24.51
N TYR A 38 -15.25 0.49 23.66
CA TYR A 38 -14.25 -0.56 23.95
C TYR A 38 -13.16 -0.05 24.89
N GLN A 39 -12.56 -0.93 25.68
CA GLN A 39 -11.46 -0.56 26.57
C GLN A 39 -10.18 -0.18 25.81
N HIS A 40 -9.92 -0.88 24.70
CA HIS A 40 -8.71 -0.76 23.90
C HIS A 40 -9.05 -0.62 22.41
N PHE A 41 -8.25 0.14 21.67
CA PHE A 41 -8.39 0.27 20.21
C PHE A 41 -8.25 -1.07 19.51
N MET A 42 -7.27 -1.88 19.88
CA MET A 42 -7.09 -3.23 19.33
C MET A 42 -8.36 -4.08 19.47
N LEU A 43 -9.05 -4.05 20.62
CA LEU A 43 -10.30 -4.80 20.80
C LEU A 43 -11.40 -4.28 19.88
N LYS A 44 -11.53 -2.97 19.74
CA LYS A 44 -12.44 -2.34 18.78
C LYS A 44 -12.14 -2.83 17.36
N GLU A 45 -10.90 -2.74 16.93
CA GLU A 45 -10.47 -3.13 15.57
C GLU A 45 -10.69 -4.63 15.30
N ILE A 46 -10.46 -5.50 16.30
CA ILE A 46 -10.80 -6.92 16.22
C ILE A 46 -12.30 -7.10 15.93
N MET A 47 -13.16 -6.35 16.62
CA MET A 47 -14.60 -6.46 16.45
C MET A 47 -15.11 -5.79 15.16
N GLU A 48 -14.35 -4.87 14.59
CA GLU A 48 -14.67 -4.19 13.32
C GLU A 48 -14.24 -4.99 12.07
N GLN A 49 -13.52 -6.11 12.21
CA GLN A 49 -13.06 -6.90 11.07
C GLN A 49 -14.16 -7.26 10.05
N PRO A 50 -15.39 -7.63 10.44
CA PRO A 50 -16.44 -7.91 9.46
C PRO A 50 -16.75 -6.72 8.56
N GLN A 51 -16.78 -5.51 9.13
CA GLN A 51 -17.01 -4.27 8.40
C GLN A 51 -15.82 -3.91 7.52
N ALA A 52 -14.60 -4.09 8.02
CA ALA A 52 -13.37 -3.84 7.26
C ALA A 52 -13.28 -4.76 6.03
N VAL A 53 -13.59 -6.05 6.18
CA VAL A 53 -13.63 -7.01 5.05
C VAL A 53 -14.75 -6.63 4.06
N ALA A 54 -15.94 -6.28 4.53
CA ALA A 54 -17.03 -5.83 3.67
C ALA A 54 -16.65 -4.56 2.89
N SER A 55 -15.98 -3.60 3.54
CA SER A 55 -15.50 -2.36 2.91
C SER A 55 -14.42 -2.62 1.87
N ALA A 56 -13.50 -3.55 2.14
CA ALA A 56 -12.46 -3.95 1.18
C ALA A 56 -13.05 -4.57 -0.09
N MET A 57 -14.16 -5.29 0.02
CA MET A 57 -14.84 -5.94 -1.11
C MET A 57 -15.82 -5.02 -1.84
N ARG A 58 -16.29 -3.95 -1.18
CA ARG A 58 -17.32 -3.06 -1.74
C ARG A 58 -16.85 -2.48 -3.09
N GLU A 59 -17.75 -2.52 -4.09
CA GLU A 59 -17.50 -2.06 -5.46
C GLU A 59 -16.43 -2.84 -6.24
N ARG A 60 -15.75 -3.78 -5.58
CA ARG A 60 -14.70 -4.62 -6.21
C ARG A 60 -15.19 -6.02 -6.53
N VAL A 61 -16.12 -6.54 -5.73
CA VAL A 61 -16.64 -7.89 -5.92
C VAL A 61 -18.12 -7.81 -6.28
N ASN A 62 -18.44 -8.29 -7.47
CA ASN A 62 -19.84 -8.52 -7.87
C ASN A 62 -20.15 -9.99 -7.67
N PHE A 63 -20.93 -10.31 -6.63
CA PHE A 63 -21.29 -11.68 -6.29
C PHE A 63 -22.28 -12.32 -7.27
N GLU A 64 -23.07 -11.52 -7.99
CA GLU A 64 -24.04 -12.01 -8.99
C GLU A 64 -23.31 -12.47 -10.26
N THR A 65 -22.42 -11.60 -10.79
CA THR A 65 -21.64 -11.92 -12.00
C THR A 65 -20.36 -12.70 -11.70
N ARG A 66 -19.99 -12.85 -10.43
CA ARG A 66 -18.74 -13.49 -9.96
C ARG A 66 -17.48 -12.81 -10.51
N GLN A 67 -17.54 -11.51 -10.69
CA GLN A 67 -16.43 -10.72 -11.21
C GLN A 67 -15.77 -9.93 -10.08
N VAL A 68 -14.45 -9.81 -10.19
CA VAL A 68 -13.64 -8.91 -9.37
C VAL A 68 -13.13 -7.81 -10.29
N VAL A 69 -13.33 -6.56 -9.89
CA VAL A 69 -12.98 -5.38 -10.69
C VAL A 69 -12.09 -4.45 -9.86
N PHE A 70 -11.00 -4.05 -10.45
CA PHE A 70 -10.14 -2.98 -9.96
C PHE A 70 -10.01 -1.92 -11.05
N PRO A 71 -10.88 -0.89 -11.07
CA PRO A 71 -10.93 0.08 -12.18
C PRO A 71 -9.60 0.78 -12.43
N ASP A 72 -8.86 1.05 -11.36
CA ASP A 72 -7.59 1.78 -11.40
C ASP A 72 -6.37 0.86 -11.31
N PHE A 73 -6.52 -0.43 -11.71
CA PHE A 73 -5.38 -1.34 -11.70
C PHE A 73 -4.37 -0.94 -12.76
N PRO A 74 -3.09 -0.74 -12.41
CA PRO A 74 -2.12 -0.08 -13.27
C PRO A 74 -1.56 -0.95 -14.39
N LEU A 75 -1.95 -2.23 -14.46
CA LEU A 75 -1.50 -3.17 -15.49
C LEU A 75 -2.64 -3.51 -16.45
N THR A 76 -2.32 -3.51 -17.72
CA THR A 76 -3.21 -4.02 -18.76
C THR A 76 -3.31 -5.55 -18.71
N SER A 77 -4.34 -6.10 -19.34
CA SER A 77 -4.49 -7.56 -19.43
C SER A 77 -3.30 -8.25 -20.11
N GLN A 78 -2.68 -7.59 -21.09
CA GLN A 78 -1.48 -8.11 -21.74
C GLN A 78 -0.28 -8.12 -20.79
N GLU A 79 -0.05 -7.04 -20.07
CA GLU A 79 1.04 -6.97 -19.08
C GLU A 79 0.87 -8.00 -17.95
N ILE A 80 -0.37 -8.28 -17.55
CA ILE A 80 -0.65 -9.34 -16.58
C ILE A 80 -0.34 -10.72 -17.17
N ALA A 81 -0.69 -10.94 -18.45
CA ALA A 81 -0.42 -12.21 -19.15
C ALA A 81 1.07 -12.46 -19.37
N ASP A 82 1.87 -11.39 -19.49
CA ASP A 82 3.32 -11.46 -19.71
C ASP A 82 4.11 -11.61 -18.39
N LEU A 83 3.45 -11.58 -17.22
CA LEU A 83 4.13 -11.77 -15.95
C LEU A 83 4.68 -13.20 -15.84
N GLU A 84 5.92 -13.30 -15.40
CA GLU A 84 6.63 -14.56 -15.15
C GLU A 84 6.79 -14.84 -13.64
N ARG A 85 6.72 -13.79 -12.82
CA ARG A 85 6.97 -13.88 -11.38
C ARG A 85 6.33 -12.72 -10.61
N VAL A 86 5.90 -13.01 -9.38
CA VAL A 86 5.43 -12.00 -8.43
C VAL A 86 6.29 -12.06 -7.17
N VAL A 87 6.72 -10.91 -6.66
CA VAL A 87 7.42 -10.79 -5.39
C VAL A 87 6.61 -9.91 -4.45
N LEU A 88 6.18 -10.45 -3.32
CA LEU A 88 5.44 -9.72 -2.30
C LEU A 88 6.40 -9.32 -1.19
N ILE A 89 6.43 -8.04 -0.84
CA ILE A 89 7.32 -7.51 0.21
C ILE A 89 6.52 -6.80 1.30
N GLY A 90 6.94 -6.95 2.54
CA GLY A 90 6.32 -6.28 3.68
C GLY A 90 7.14 -6.46 4.96
N CYS A 91 6.76 -5.76 6.02
CA CYS A 91 7.37 -5.88 7.34
C CYS A 91 6.31 -6.30 8.37
N GLY A 92 6.73 -6.98 9.44
CA GLY A 92 5.83 -7.36 10.53
C GLY A 92 4.64 -8.20 10.05
N THR A 93 3.43 -7.84 10.46
CA THR A 93 2.21 -8.55 10.08
C THR A 93 1.91 -8.46 8.59
N SER A 94 2.37 -7.42 7.90
CA SER A 94 2.28 -7.31 6.44
C SER A 94 3.11 -8.38 5.72
N LEU A 95 4.24 -8.81 6.29
CA LEU A 95 4.99 -9.97 5.77
C LEU A 95 4.16 -11.26 5.90
N ASN A 96 3.42 -11.44 7.01
CA ASN A 96 2.53 -12.59 7.15
C ASN A 96 1.43 -12.59 6.08
N ALA A 97 0.88 -11.42 5.76
CA ALA A 97 -0.06 -11.27 4.64
C ALA A 97 0.61 -11.58 3.29
N ALA A 98 1.85 -11.15 3.08
CA ALA A 98 2.64 -11.49 1.88
C ALA A 98 2.85 -13.01 1.74
N LEU A 99 3.15 -13.71 2.83
CA LEU A 99 3.30 -15.17 2.84
C LEU A 99 2.00 -15.88 2.41
N VAL A 100 0.85 -15.42 2.88
CA VAL A 100 -0.46 -15.93 2.42
C VAL A 100 -0.70 -15.56 0.96
N GLY A 101 -0.41 -14.30 0.59
CA GLY A 101 -0.55 -13.80 -0.78
C GLY A 101 0.24 -14.64 -1.79
N ARG A 102 1.46 -15.07 -1.44
CA ARG A 102 2.26 -15.98 -2.26
C ARG A 102 1.48 -17.24 -2.63
N TYR A 103 0.90 -17.93 -1.64
CA TYR A 103 0.11 -19.15 -1.90
C TYR A 103 -1.10 -18.87 -2.80
N LEU A 104 -1.73 -17.71 -2.66
CA LEU A 104 -2.89 -17.34 -3.49
C LEU A 104 -2.48 -17.06 -4.93
N VAL A 105 -1.35 -16.36 -5.15
CA VAL A 105 -0.81 -16.10 -6.49
C VAL A 105 -0.41 -17.40 -7.18
N GLU A 106 0.30 -18.29 -6.50
CA GLU A 106 0.68 -19.59 -7.04
C GLU A 106 -0.54 -20.45 -7.38
N ARG A 107 -1.50 -20.53 -6.45
CA ARG A 107 -2.67 -21.39 -6.59
C ARG A 107 -3.67 -20.93 -7.64
N TYR A 108 -3.95 -19.63 -7.68
CA TYR A 108 -5.01 -19.07 -8.52
C TYR A 108 -4.49 -18.32 -9.73
N GLY A 109 -3.31 -17.71 -9.61
CA GLY A 109 -2.65 -17.01 -10.72
C GLY A 109 -1.78 -17.92 -11.59
N GLY A 110 -1.36 -19.09 -11.07
CA GLY A 110 -0.47 -19.97 -11.78
C GLY A 110 0.94 -19.42 -12.04
N LEU A 111 1.34 -18.40 -11.26
CA LEU A 111 2.61 -17.72 -11.36
C LEU A 111 3.53 -18.05 -10.18
N PRO A 112 4.83 -18.28 -10.40
CA PRO A 112 5.80 -18.35 -9.33
C PRO A 112 5.74 -17.09 -8.46
N ALA A 113 5.67 -17.25 -7.16
CA ALA A 113 5.62 -16.13 -6.25
C ALA A 113 6.56 -16.30 -5.06
N GLU A 114 7.12 -15.19 -4.59
CA GLU A 114 7.97 -15.12 -3.42
C GLU A 114 7.40 -14.11 -2.42
N ALA A 115 7.67 -14.31 -1.13
CA ALA A 115 7.33 -13.35 -0.10
C ALA A 115 8.56 -13.11 0.76
N GLU A 116 8.97 -11.85 0.89
CA GLU A 116 10.19 -11.45 1.58
C GLU A 116 9.97 -10.28 2.54
N SER A 117 10.77 -10.25 3.59
CA SER A 117 10.85 -9.07 4.45
C SER A 117 11.43 -7.90 3.65
N ALA A 118 10.72 -6.77 3.65
CA ALA A 118 11.20 -5.57 2.94
C ALA A 118 12.53 -5.07 3.51
N SER A 119 12.79 -5.26 4.82
CA SER A 119 14.05 -4.92 5.45
C SER A 119 15.24 -5.71 4.88
N GLU A 120 15.04 -6.99 4.55
CA GLU A 120 16.08 -7.83 3.95
C GLU A 120 16.16 -7.62 2.43
N TYR A 121 14.99 -7.51 1.78
CA TYR A 121 14.90 -7.34 0.33
C TYR A 121 15.67 -6.13 -0.17
N ARG A 122 15.61 -5.00 0.56
CA ARG A 122 16.34 -3.77 0.18
C ARG A 122 17.85 -3.93 0.17
N TYR A 123 18.41 -4.82 1.01
CA TYR A 123 19.86 -5.01 1.14
C TYR A 123 20.39 -6.17 0.29
N ARG A 124 19.53 -7.11 -0.06
CA ARG A 124 19.90 -8.30 -0.82
C ARG A 124 20.27 -7.99 -2.29
N ASP A 125 19.95 -6.80 -2.76
CA ASP A 125 20.14 -6.39 -4.16
C ASP A 125 19.54 -7.38 -5.18
N PRO A 126 18.22 -7.68 -5.11
CA PRO A 126 17.60 -8.73 -5.90
C PRO A 126 17.64 -8.42 -7.40
N PHE A 127 17.70 -9.47 -8.21
CA PHE A 127 17.44 -9.35 -9.64
C PHE A 127 15.93 -9.13 -9.86
N ILE A 128 15.61 -8.05 -10.57
CA ILE A 128 14.25 -7.72 -10.97
C ILE A 128 14.18 -7.75 -12.50
N GLY A 129 13.59 -8.82 -13.03
CA GLY A 129 13.40 -8.98 -14.46
C GLY A 129 12.24 -8.14 -15.00
N PRO A 130 12.16 -7.95 -16.33
CA PRO A 130 11.14 -7.10 -16.96
C PRO A 130 9.70 -7.60 -16.73
N ASN A 131 9.52 -8.91 -16.55
CA ASN A 131 8.24 -9.56 -16.33
C ASN A 131 8.01 -9.93 -14.85
N THR A 132 8.71 -9.23 -13.93
CA THR A 132 8.54 -9.36 -12.49
C THR A 132 7.65 -8.24 -11.99
N LEU A 133 6.57 -8.60 -11.28
CA LEU A 133 5.77 -7.66 -10.52
C LEU A 133 6.18 -7.71 -9.05
N VAL A 134 6.55 -6.57 -8.50
CA VAL A 134 6.73 -6.43 -7.05
C VAL A 134 5.47 -5.83 -6.43
N VAL A 135 5.00 -6.44 -5.36
CA VAL A 135 3.82 -6.00 -4.61
C VAL A 135 4.27 -5.65 -3.18
N SER A 136 4.24 -4.38 -2.82
CA SER A 136 4.46 -3.99 -1.44
C SER A 136 3.15 -4.08 -0.64
N ILE A 137 3.23 -4.60 0.56
CA ILE A 137 2.09 -4.70 1.48
C ILE A 137 2.43 -3.92 2.75
N GLY A 138 1.56 -3.00 3.12
CA GLY A 138 1.69 -2.19 4.31
C GLY A 138 0.35 -1.62 4.75
N GLN A 139 0.25 -1.12 5.95
CA GLN A 139 -0.94 -0.43 6.44
C GLN A 139 -0.80 1.08 6.21
N SER A 140 0.17 1.73 6.85
CA SER A 140 0.39 3.18 6.78
C SER A 140 0.95 3.65 5.43
N GLY A 141 1.68 2.77 4.73
CA GLY A 141 2.45 3.15 3.55
C GLY A 141 3.65 4.06 3.85
N GLU A 142 4.07 4.10 5.12
CA GLU A 142 5.17 4.97 5.61
C GLU A 142 6.31 4.18 6.28
N THR A 143 6.25 2.85 6.32
CA THR A 143 7.29 2.01 6.92
C THR A 143 8.61 2.20 6.17
N ALA A 144 9.63 2.71 6.84
CA ALA A 144 10.88 3.15 6.23
C ALA A 144 11.57 2.05 5.38
N ASP A 145 11.63 0.81 5.90
CA ASP A 145 12.23 -0.29 5.16
C ASP A 145 11.43 -0.68 3.91
N THR A 146 10.10 -0.67 4.02
CA THR A 146 9.22 -0.94 2.86
C THR A 146 9.38 0.14 1.81
N VAL A 147 9.33 1.41 2.20
CA VAL A 147 9.50 2.56 1.30
C VAL A 147 10.87 2.51 0.60
N ALA A 148 11.94 2.21 1.35
CA ALA A 148 13.28 2.10 0.78
C ALA A 148 13.42 0.91 -0.19
N ALA A 149 12.80 -0.24 0.13
CA ALA A 149 12.75 -1.38 -0.79
C ALA A 149 11.97 -1.04 -2.07
N MET A 150 10.84 -0.33 -1.95
CA MET A 150 10.06 0.15 -3.09
C MET A 150 10.87 1.11 -3.98
N GLN A 151 11.59 2.05 -3.38
CA GLN A 151 12.44 2.98 -4.14
C GLN A 151 13.54 2.21 -4.91
N MET A 152 14.20 1.24 -4.26
CA MET A 152 15.18 0.39 -4.92
C MET A 152 14.58 -0.38 -6.12
N VAL A 153 13.34 -0.88 -6.01
CA VAL A 153 12.63 -1.52 -7.12
C VAL A 153 12.45 -0.55 -8.28
N LYS A 154 12.02 0.69 -8.00
CA LYS A 154 11.82 1.74 -9.01
C LYS A 154 13.15 2.16 -9.66
N ASP A 155 14.21 2.32 -8.88
CA ASP A 155 15.54 2.67 -9.39
C ASP A 155 16.09 1.60 -10.36
N LYS A 156 15.68 0.34 -10.16
CA LYS A 156 15.98 -0.79 -11.08
C LYS A 156 15.02 -0.88 -12.28
N GLY A 157 14.06 0.01 -12.40
CA GLY A 157 13.06 -0.02 -13.48
C GLY A 157 12.00 -1.11 -13.31
N GLY A 158 11.83 -1.64 -12.09
CA GLY A 158 10.84 -2.68 -11.79
C GLY A 158 9.41 -2.18 -11.78
N ARG A 159 8.47 -3.07 -12.09
CA ARG A 159 7.03 -2.82 -11.93
C ARG A 159 6.63 -3.02 -10.48
N LEU A 160 5.96 -2.03 -9.93
CA LEU A 160 5.65 -1.97 -8.50
C LEU A 160 4.21 -1.53 -8.26
N ILE A 161 3.45 -2.34 -7.55
CA ILE A 161 2.18 -1.90 -6.97
C ILE A 161 2.24 -1.95 -5.44
N THR A 162 1.37 -1.20 -4.78
CA THR A 162 1.25 -1.24 -3.33
C THR A 162 -0.16 -1.59 -2.89
N ILE A 163 -0.27 -2.39 -1.85
CA ILE A 163 -1.49 -2.61 -1.08
C ILE A 163 -1.30 -1.89 0.25
N CYS A 164 -2.03 -0.79 0.46
CA CYS A 164 -1.94 0.00 1.68
C CYS A 164 -3.31 0.54 2.09
N ASN A 165 -3.40 1.11 3.29
CA ASN A 165 -4.67 1.65 3.78
C ASN A 165 -4.75 3.18 3.65
N THR A 166 -3.60 3.86 3.62
CA THR A 166 -3.52 5.32 3.65
C THR A 166 -3.32 5.89 2.26
N GLU A 167 -4.30 6.65 1.79
CA GLU A 167 -4.20 7.40 0.53
C GLU A 167 -3.17 8.53 0.65
N GLY A 168 -2.43 8.76 -0.44
CA GLY A 168 -1.40 9.80 -0.48
C GLY A 168 -0.15 9.51 0.37
N SER A 169 0.01 8.27 0.87
CA SER A 169 1.23 7.82 1.57
C SER A 169 2.45 7.81 0.65
N GLN A 170 3.66 7.69 1.22
CA GLN A 170 4.88 7.56 0.42
C GLN A 170 4.81 6.33 -0.50
N ALA A 171 4.33 5.20 0.00
CA ALA A 171 4.15 3.99 -0.79
C ALA A 171 3.25 4.23 -2.01
N SER A 172 2.12 4.91 -1.83
CA SER A 172 1.20 5.20 -2.94
C SER A 172 1.75 6.19 -3.97
N ARG A 173 2.71 7.02 -3.59
CA ARG A 173 3.38 7.96 -4.51
C ARG A 173 4.54 7.33 -5.30
N ILE A 174 5.16 6.29 -4.75
CA ILE A 174 6.30 5.59 -5.38
C ILE A 174 5.80 4.51 -6.34
N ALA A 175 4.73 3.81 -5.98
CA ALA A 175 4.17 2.72 -6.76
C ALA A 175 3.56 3.18 -8.09
N ASP A 176 3.55 2.29 -9.08
CA ASP A 176 2.86 2.51 -10.36
C ASP A 176 1.34 2.49 -10.19
N GLY A 177 0.85 1.87 -9.11
CA GLY A 177 -0.55 1.88 -8.71
C GLY A 177 -0.76 1.40 -7.29
N SER A 178 -1.93 1.73 -6.73
CA SER A 178 -2.25 1.47 -5.33
C SER A 178 -3.59 0.79 -5.18
N LEU A 179 -3.62 -0.26 -4.37
CA LEU A 179 -4.84 -0.94 -3.94
C LEU A 179 -5.09 -0.59 -2.48
N TYR A 180 -6.07 0.27 -2.21
CA TYR A 180 -6.38 0.67 -0.85
C TYR A 180 -7.25 -0.36 -0.13
N MET A 181 -6.87 -0.73 1.08
CA MET A 181 -7.59 -1.75 1.87
C MET A 181 -8.95 -1.29 2.35
N ARG A 182 -9.14 0.01 2.55
CA ARG A 182 -10.39 0.61 3.06
C ARG A 182 -10.82 0.02 4.42
N SER A 183 -9.84 -0.30 5.25
CA SER A 183 -10.08 -0.95 6.56
C SER A 183 -10.41 0.03 7.70
N GLY A 184 -10.50 1.33 7.39
CA GLY A 184 -10.68 2.36 8.41
C GLY A 184 -9.36 2.82 9.02
N ILE A 185 -9.45 3.54 10.14
CA ILE A 185 -8.28 4.04 10.88
C ILE A 185 -7.79 2.93 11.81
N GLU A 186 -6.51 2.64 11.76
CA GLU A 186 -5.80 1.75 12.68
C GLU A 186 -5.03 2.59 13.70
N VAL A 187 -5.14 2.24 14.98
CA VAL A 187 -4.52 2.91 16.12
C VAL A 187 -3.80 1.91 17.04
N GLY A 188 -4.29 0.66 17.15
CA GLY A 188 -3.84 -0.34 18.10
C GLY A 188 -3.11 -1.56 17.55
#